data_ed212650449f30ae252ced26c2aa1e9c
#
_entry.id   ed212650449f30ae252ced26c2aa1e9c
#
_cell.length_a   1.000
_cell.length_b   1.000
_cell.length_c   1.000
_cell.angle_alpha   90.00
_cell.angle_beta   90.00
_cell.angle_gamma   90.00
#
_symmetry.space_group_name_H-M   'P 1'
#
loop_
_entity.id
_entity.type
_entity.pdbx_description
1 polymer ?
#
loop_
_entity_poly.entity_id
_entity_poly.type
_entity_poly.pdbx_seq_one_letter_code
_entity_poly.pdbx_strand_id
1 'polypeptide(L)'
;MTTDSFICGALEGFYGRPWRQDQRLQLFQWLKDWEGMNTYMYAPKDDLYHRSHWREIYPDNILNELKELIQACHKKELKFIYSIAPGLDITYSSEDEWNLLIDKIEQIQQIGCMHFAILFDDIPSKLSKKDELVYSSFSEAQAVITNRLFEYFSDSKLLFCPTVYCVQMADNDVPGNPYLKELGEKLHPEIGFFWTGPEVVSKDISVESIQELRSVIKRKPILWDNLHANDYDIRQIFFGPYLGRPLELKNELDGILSNPNCQFWANYNPLQTLSQYQIAETDWDPRQAYKDSSIEWIQYFGNGDISNEEIQLLGDCFYAPGRMGDMGSQIVVSIQFIMNHPPEEWASHLDTFKSFEATLNSLCSKMMATTNRDLLYDFYLPLWELREETEYVSKWIEWKQSGKGEFISSELVPRRQGILYDIQNIVHNF
;
A
#
# COMPACT_ATOMS: atom_id res chain seq x y z
N MET A 1 16.57 15.64 -25.21
CA MET A 1 16.53 14.79 -24.01
C MET A 1 15.26 15.18 -23.26
N THR A 2 14.19 14.42 -23.41
CA THR A 2 13.03 14.58 -22.57
C THR A 2 13.43 14.10 -21.19
N THR A 3 13.51 15.01 -20.21
CA THR A 3 13.64 14.65 -18.81
C THR A 3 12.48 13.69 -18.51
N ASP A 4 12.80 12.41 -18.28
CA ASP A 4 11.80 11.40 -17.92
C ASP A 4 11.08 11.92 -16.69
N SER A 5 9.79 12.18 -16.78
CA SER A 5 9.04 12.78 -15.69
C SER A 5 9.02 11.82 -14.50
N PHE A 6 9.21 12.34 -13.30
CA PHE A 6 9.07 11.60 -12.04
C PHE A 6 7.81 10.73 -12.08
N ILE A 7 7.94 9.44 -11.80
CA ILE A 7 6.82 8.49 -11.78
C ILE A 7 6.09 8.65 -10.44
N CYS A 8 4.79 8.98 -10.47
CA CYS A 8 3.98 9.03 -9.26
C CYS A 8 2.59 8.47 -9.50
N GLY A 9 2.13 7.61 -8.62
CA GLY A 9 0.81 7.02 -8.78
C GLY A 9 0.53 5.82 -7.90
N ALA A 10 -0.35 4.95 -8.40
CA ALA A 10 -0.80 3.77 -7.71
C ALA A 10 -0.24 2.49 -8.35
N LEU A 11 0.15 1.56 -7.51
CA LEU A 11 0.60 0.23 -7.85
C LEU A 11 -0.38 -0.79 -7.26
N GLU A 12 -1.14 -1.48 -8.12
CA GLU A 12 -1.98 -2.61 -7.68
C GLU A 12 -1.12 -3.86 -7.53
N GLY A 13 -0.36 -3.96 -6.42
CA GLY A 13 0.65 -5.00 -6.20
C GLY A 13 0.41 -5.88 -4.99
N PHE A 14 -0.74 -5.75 -4.34
CA PHE A 14 -1.10 -6.48 -3.14
C PHE A 14 -1.57 -7.92 -3.44
N TYR A 15 -1.48 -8.78 -2.43
CA TYR A 15 -2.11 -10.09 -2.40
C TYR A 15 -3.59 -9.95 -2.02
N GLY A 16 -4.45 -10.82 -2.54
CA GLY A 16 -5.87 -10.81 -2.27
C GLY A 16 -6.70 -10.41 -3.49
N ARG A 17 -7.95 -10.08 -3.26
CA ARG A 17 -8.89 -9.79 -4.34
C ARG A 17 -8.46 -8.58 -5.17
N PRO A 18 -8.19 -8.74 -6.48
CA PRO A 18 -7.89 -7.62 -7.36
C PRO A 18 -9.07 -6.65 -7.42
N TRP A 19 -8.79 -5.39 -7.68
CA TRP A 19 -9.85 -4.41 -7.91
C TRP A 19 -10.64 -4.74 -9.17
N ARG A 20 -11.93 -4.43 -9.13
CA ARG A 20 -12.79 -4.57 -10.30
C ARG A 20 -12.48 -3.50 -11.34
N GLN A 21 -12.93 -3.75 -12.56
CA GLN A 21 -12.73 -2.82 -13.68
C GLN A 21 -13.30 -1.42 -13.39
N ASP A 22 -14.51 -1.34 -12.82
CA ASP A 22 -15.15 -0.07 -12.44
C ASP A 22 -14.36 0.70 -11.37
N GLN A 23 -13.76 0.00 -10.40
CA GLN A 23 -12.88 0.58 -9.39
C GLN A 23 -11.58 1.13 -10.00
N ARG A 24 -10.95 0.38 -10.92
CA ARG A 24 -9.77 0.86 -11.66
C ARG A 24 -10.07 2.09 -12.52
N LEU A 25 -11.24 2.13 -13.17
CA LEU A 25 -11.69 3.32 -13.92
C LEU A 25 -11.90 4.53 -13.00
N GLN A 26 -12.46 4.32 -11.81
CA GLN A 26 -12.57 5.38 -10.79
C GLN A 26 -11.20 5.85 -10.30
N LEU A 27 -10.25 4.93 -10.09
CA LEU A 27 -8.87 5.27 -9.74
C LEU A 27 -8.22 6.14 -10.83
N PHE A 28 -8.40 5.79 -12.11
CA PHE A 28 -7.84 6.59 -13.22
C PHE A 28 -8.43 8.00 -13.25
N GLN A 29 -9.72 8.16 -12.87
CA GLN A 29 -10.29 9.49 -12.72
C GLN A 29 -9.62 10.25 -11.58
N TRP A 30 -9.42 9.65 -10.41
CA TRP A 30 -8.71 10.26 -9.29
C TRP A 30 -7.29 10.67 -9.67
N LEU A 31 -6.52 9.75 -10.26
CA LEU A 31 -5.14 10.03 -10.66
C LEU A 31 -5.05 11.15 -11.72
N LYS A 32 -6.04 11.27 -12.62
CA LYS A 32 -6.11 12.36 -13.60
C LYS A 32 -6.45 13.70 -12.96
N ASP A 33 -7.34 13.70 -11.97
CA ASP A 33 -7.82 14.93 -11.32
C ASP A 33 -6.80 15.48 -10.32
N TRP A 34 -5.90 14.64 -9.80
CA TRP A 34 -4.87 15.00 -8.83
C TRP A 34 -3.55 15.35 -9.51
N GLU A 35 -3.10 16.58 -9.27
CA GLU A 35 -1.85 17.08 -9.83
C GLU A 35 -0.65 16.26 -9.35
N GLY A 36 0.33 16.01 -10.25
CA GLY A 36 1.52 15.23 -9.94
C GLY A 36 1.35 13.72 -10.07
N MET A 37 0.12 13.20 -10.16
CA MET A 37 -0.15 11.78 -10.39
C MET A 37 -0.18 11.48 -11.90
N ASN A 38 0.57 10.46 -12.33
CA ASN A 38 0.74 10.19 -13.76
C ASN A 38 0.82 8.71 -14.14
N THR A 39 0.79 7.79 -13.17
CA THR A 39 1.11 6.38 -13.44
C THR A 39 0.18 5.43 -12.68
N TYR A 40 -0.23 4.38 -13.37
CA TYR A 40 -0.83 3.19 -12.77
C TYR A 40 0.00 1.96 -13.16
N MET A 41 0.36 1.13 -12.19
CA MET A 41 1.05 -0.14 -12.43
C MET A 41 0.14 -1.32 -12.09
N TYR A 42 -0.03 -2.21 -13.05
CA TYR A 42 -0.80 -3.44 -12.94
C TYR A 42 0.10 -4.59 -12.49
N ALA A 43 -0.03 -5.00 -11.25
CA ALA A 43 0.76 -6.08 -10.64
C ALA A 43 -0.04 -6.95 -9.64
N PRO A 44 -1.36 -7.21 -9.85
CA PRO A 44 -2.15 -7.96 -8.87
C PRO A 44 -1.63 -9.39 -8.71
N LYS A 45 -1.21 -9.74 -7.50
CA LYS A 45 -0.59 -11.05 -7.20
C LYS A 45 -1.52 -12.24 -7.45
N ASP A 46 -2.83 -12.01 -7.43
CA ASP A 46 -3.86 -13.02 -7.70
C ASP A 46 -4.24 -13.15 -9.18
N ASP A 47 -3.65 -12.33 -10.07
CA ASP A 47 -3.67 -12.62 -11.50
C ASP A 47 -2.73 -13.78 -11.82
N LEU A 48 -3.31 -14.93 -12.14
CA LEU A 48 -2.54 -16.14 -12.41
C LEU A 48 -1.54 -15.96 -13.55
N TYR A 49 -1.94 -15.24 -14.61
CA TYR A 49 -1.13 -15.03 -15.81
C TYR A 49 0.02 -14.03 -15.60
N HIS A 50 -0.08 -13.21 -14.58
CA HIS A 50 0.97 -12.30 -14.16
C HIS A 50 2.12 -13.05 -13.43
N ARG A 51 1.80 -14.11 -12.63
CA ARG A 51 2.76 -14.72 -11.70
C ARG A 51 2.86 -16.26 -11.85
N SER A 52 1.88 -17.01 -11.37
CA SER A 52 1.98 -18.47 -11.29
C SER A 52 1.90 -19.18 -12.65
N HIS A 53 1.16 -18.62 -13.58
CA HIS A 53 1.00 -19.11 -14.95
C HIS A 53 1.63 -18.12 -15.96
N TRP A 54 2.72 -17.50 -15.61
CA TRP A 54 3.35 -16.46 -16.41
C TRP A 54 3.75 -16.92 -17.83
N ARG A 55 3.96 -18.22 -18.03
CA ARG A 55 4.28 -18.83 -19.33
C ARG A 55 3.09 -18.85 -20.29
N GLU A 56 1.86 -18.86 -19.74
CA GLU A 56 0.65 -18.93 -20.54
C GLU A 56 0.24 -17.54 -21.00
N ILE A 57 -0.08 -17.37 -22.29
CA ILE A 57 -0.66 -16.13 -22.79
C ILE A 57 -2.07 -15.93 -22.25
N TYR A 58 -2.51 -14.69 -22.14
CA TYR A 58 -3.89 -14.41 -21.72
C TYR A 58 -4.90 -14.93 -22.73
N PRO A 59 -5.98 -15.59 -22.29
CA PRO A 59 -7.09 -15.91 -23.17
C PRO A 59 -7.82 -14.62 -23.61
N ASP A 60 -8.48 -14.69 -24.77
CA ASP A 60 -9.06 -13.53 -25.45
C ASP A 60 -9.99 -12.67 -24.58
N ASN A 61 -10.80 -13.30 -23.74
CA ASN A 61 -11.72 -12.58 -22.85
C ASN A 61 -10.96 -11.70 -21.84
N ILE A 62 -9.94 -12.24 -21.16
CA ILE A 62 -9.12 -11.48 -20.17
C ILE A 62 -8.23 -10.46 -20.90
N LEU A 63 -7.68 -10.84 -22.05
CA LEU A 63 -6.89 -9.94 -22.89
C LEU A 63 -7.69 -8.70 -23.34
N ASN A 64 -8.97 -8.89 -23.70
CA ASN A 64 -9.85 -7.78 -24.06
C ASN A 64 -10.15 -6.87 -22.87
N GLU A 65 -10.36 -7.40 -21.68
CA GLU A 65 -10.52 -6.59 -20.45
C GLU A 65 -9.26 -5.77 -20.16
N LEU A 66 -8.06 -6.35 -20.27
CA LEU A 66 -6.78 -5.64 -20.14
C LEU A 66 -6.62 -4.55 -21.21
N LYS A 67 -7.00 -4.85 -22.47
CA LYS A 67 -6.96 -3.86 -23.55
C LYS A 67 -7.84 -2.65 -23.25
N GLU A 68 -9.07 -2.88 -22.81
CA GLU A 68 -9.99 -1.81 -22.42
C GLU A 68 -9.43 -0.98 -21.25
N LEU A 69 -8.80 -1.65 -20.28
CA LEU A 69 -8.17 -1.00 -19.14
C LEU A 69 -6.98 -0.13 -19.57
N ILE A 70 -6.09 -0.63 -20.41
CA ILE A 70 -4.95 0.12 -20.97
C ILE A 70 -5.45 1.34 -21.74
N GLN A 71 -6.45 1.18 -22.60
CA GLN A 71 -7.04 2.27 -23.36
C GLN A 71 -7.68 3.34 -22.44
N ALA A 72 -8.38 2.92 -21.41
CA ALA A 72 -8.98 3.83 -20.43
C ALA A 72 -7.92 4.62 -19.67
N CYS A 73 -6.81 3.98 -19.27
CA CYS A 73 -5.68 4.62 -18.65
C CYS A 73 -5.04 5.69 -19.56
N HIS A 74 -4.75 5.33 -20.81
CA HIS A 74 -4.19 6.26 -21.80
C HIS A 74 -5.12 7.43 -22.12
N LYS A 75 -6.44 7.18 -22.19
CA LYS A 75 -7.44 8.26 -22.39
C LYS A 75 -7.42 9.30 -21.27
N LYS A 76 -6.94 8.92 -20.08
CA LYS A 76 -6.71 9.84 -18.95
C LYS A 76 -5.30 10.44 -18.94
N GLU A 77 -4.50 10.20 -19.99
CA GLU A 77 -3.11 10.66 -20.11
C GLU A 77 -2.20 10.09 -19.02
N LEU A 78 -2.56 8.92 -18.48
CA LEU A 78 -1.76 8.19 -17.49
C LEU A 78 -0.86 7.16 -18.18
N LYS A 79 0.30 6.89 -17.58
CA LYS A 79 1.17 5.79 -17.97
C LYS A 79 0.62 4.50 -17.39
N PHE A 80 0.42 3.48 -18.25
CA PHE A 80 0.10 2.13 -17.81
C PHE A 80 1.39 1.30 -17.82
N ILE A 81 1.72 0.69 -16.69
CA ILE A 81 2.85 -0.25 -16.58
C ILE A 81 2.28 -1.64 -16.34
N TYR A 82 2.55 -2.57 -17.25
CA TYR A 82 2.25 -3.99 -17.03
C TYR A 82 3.45 -4.66 -16.37
N SER A 83 3.19 -5.49 -15.37
CA SER A 83 4.25 -6.26 -14.71
C SER A 83 4.11 -7.75 -14.95
N ILE A 84 5.25 -8.46 -14.91
CA ILE A 84 5.33 -9.91 -14.95
C ILE A 84 6.27 -10.41 -13.85
N ALA A 85 5.89 -11.47 -13.15
CA ALA A 85 6.63 -12.03 -12.01
C ALA A 85 7.00 -13.51 -12.23
N PRO A 86 8.00 -13.80 -13.07
CA PRO A 86 8.34 -15.17 -13.45
C PRO A 86 9.21 -15.90 -12.41
N GLY A 87 9.66 -15.20 -11.37
CA GLY A 87 10.72 -15.65 -10.46
C GLY A 87 10.43 -16.88 -9.62
N LEU A 88 9.17 -17.31 -9.49
CA LEU A 88 8.83 -18.48 -8.69
C LEU A 88 9.49 -19.78 -9.21
N ASP A 89 9.61 -19.91 -10.53
CA ASP A 89 10.01 -21.18 -11.14
C ASP A 89 10.73 -21.04 -12.50
N ILE A 90 11.16 -19.85 -12.87
CA ILE A 90 11.90 -19.61 -14.12
C ILE A 90 13.26 -20.30 -14.10
N THR A 91 13.63 -20.92 -15.22
CA THR A 91 15.02 -21.33 -15.50
C THR A 91 15.67 -20.23 -16.34
N TYR A 92 16.48 -19.38 -15.70
CA TYR A 92 17.09 -18.19 -16.32
C TYR A 92 17.95 -18.49 -17.55
N SER A 93 18.56 -19.68 -17.62
CA SER A 93 19.41 -20.13 -18.72
C SER A 93 18.66 -20.78 -19.88
N SER A 94 17.33 -20.89 -19.81
CA SER A 94 16.51 -21.59 -20.81
C SER A 94 16.05 -20.65 -21.90
N GLU A 95 16.42 -20.92 -23.16
CA GLU A 95 15.89 -20.19 -24.32
C GLU A 95 14.37 -20.43 -24.52
N ASP A 96 13.87 -21.60 -24.19
CA ASP A 96 12.43 -21.86 -24.26
C ASP A 96 11.64 -20.96 -23.29
N GLU A 97 12.14 -20.80 -22.06
CA GLU A 97 11.56 -19.91 -21.05
C GLU A 97 11.66 -18.43 -21.46
N TRP A 98 12.77 -18.06 -22.07
CA TRP A 98 12.94 -16.74 -22.67
C TRP A 98 11.89 -16.45 -23.74
N ASN A 99 11.67 -17.37 -24.66
CA ASN A 99 10.66 -17.20 -25.71
C ASN A 99 9.27 -17.05 -25.14
N LEU A 100 8.88 -17.85 -24.13
CA LEU A 100 7.60 -17.74 -23.45
C LEU A 100 7.42 -16.37 -22.75
N LEU A 101 8.49 -15.83 -22.16
CA LEU A 101 8.49 -14.49 -21.55
C LEU A 101 8.26 -13.41 -22.61
N ILE A 102 8.92 -13.52 -23.75
CA ILE A 102 8.76 -12.58 -24.88
C ILE A 102 7.34 -12.66 -25.44
N ASP A 103 6.83 -13.86 -25.73
CA ASP A 103 5.49 -14.06 -26.26
C ASP A 103 4.42 -13.40 -25.38
N LYS A 104 4.56 -13.52 -24.04
CA LYS A 104 3.68 -12.87 -23.09
C LYS A 104 3.75 -11.34 -23.16
N ILE A 105 4.94 -10.77 -23.19
CA ILE A 105 5.12 -9.31 -23.20
C ILE A 105 4.69 -8.74 -24.56
N GLU A 106 4.99 -9.41 -25.66
CA GLU A 106 4.51 -9.03 -27.00
C GLU A 106 2.97 -9.04 -27.09
N GLN A 107 2.31 -10.03 -26.50
CA GLN A 107 0.86 -10.05 -26.41
C GLN A 107 0.30 -8.77 -25.75
N ILE A 108 0.90 -8.35 -24.66
CA ILE A 108 0.48 -7.15 -23.94
C ILE A 108 0.88 -5.87 -24.69
N GLN A 109 2.03 -5.86 -25.37
CA GLN A 109 2.43 -4.75 -26.22
C GLN A 109 1.46 -4.55 -27.40
N GLN A 110 1.01 -5.65 -28.03
CA GLN A 110 0.07 -5.61 -29.15
C GLN A 110 -1.28 -4.99 -28.80
N ILE A 111 -1.70 -5.02 -27.53
CA ILE A 111 -2.92 -4.36 -27.05
C ILE A 111 -2.69 -2.92 -26.56
N GLY A 112 -1.45 -2.38 -26.72
CA GLY A 112 -1.12 -0.97 -26.54
C GLY A 112 -0.31 -0.63 -25.30
N CYS A 113 0.16 -1.59 -24.50
CA CYS A 113 1.05 -1.32 -23.39
C CYS A 113 2.48 -1.07 -23.89
N MET A 114 3.11 0.04 -23.40
CA MET A 114 4.45 0.44 -23.81
C MET A 114 5.46 0.44 -22.63
N HIS A 115 5.03 0.18 -21.41
CA HIS A 115 5.89 0.18 -20.25
C HIS A 115 5.71 -1.10 -19.46
N PHE A 116 6.82 -1.68 -19.01
CA PHE A 116 6.84 -2.99 -18.40
C PHE A 116 7.63 -2.99 -17.09
N ALA A 117 7.30 -3.94 -16.22
CA ALA A 117 8.12 -4.25 -15.05
C ALA A 117 8.33 -5.77 -14.95
N ILE A 118 9.56 -6.18 -14.62
CA ILE A 118 9.85 -7.56 -14.26
C ILE A 118 10.10 -7.65 -12.76
N LEU A 119 9.40 -8.58 -12.11
CA LEU A 119 9.33 -8.64 -10.65
C LEU A 119 9.94 -9.95 -10.15
N PHE A 120 10.90 -9.83 -9.25
CA PHE A 120 11.55 -10.96 -8.56
C PHE A 120 11.41 -10.86 -7.03
N ASP A 121 10.37 -10.15 -6.57
CA ASP A 121 9.99 -10.10 -5.16
C ASP A 121 9.35 -11.42 -4.69
N ASP A 122 9.47 -11.70 -3.39
CA ASP A 122 8.85 -12.83 -2.70
C ASP A 122 9.09 -14.19 -3.35
N ILE A 123 10.32 -14.43 -3.76
CA ILE A 123 10.76 -15.69 -4.36
C ILE A 123 11.96 -16.29 -3.60
N PRO A 124 12.20 -17.60 -3.69
CA PRO A 124 13.41 -18.19 -3.15
C PRO A 124 14.67 -17.65 -3.81
N SER A 125 15.64 -17.16 -3.05
CA SER A 125 16.95 -16.67 -3.53
C SER A 125 17.88 -17.82 -3.91
N LYS A 126 17.45 -18.66 -4.86
CA LYS A 126 18.16 -19.87 -5.23
C LYS A 126 18.07 -20.13 -6.73
N LEU A 127 19.22 -20.36 -7.36
CA LEU A 127 19.31 -20.85 -8.74
C LEU A 127 18.86 -22.30 -8.86
N SER A 128 18.33 -22.66 -10.03
CA SER A 128 18.15 -24.04 -10.43
C SER A 128 19.52 -24.68 -10.70
N LYS A 129 19.60 -26.03 -10.64
CA LYS A 129 20.84 -26.75 -10.98
C LYS A 129 21.34 -26.47 -12.41
N LYS A 130 20.44 -26.12 -13.31
CA LYS A 130 20.80 -25.74 -14.69
C LYS A 130 21.43 -24.35 -14.71
N ASP A 131 20.84 -23.43 -13.96
CA ASP A 131 21.31 -22.05 -13.90
C ASP A 131 22.67 -21.93 -13.17
N GLU A 132 22.91 -22.75 -12.15
CA GLU A 132 24.22 -22.85 -11.45
C GLU A 132 25.40 -23.23 -12.39
N LEU A 133 25.11 -23.85 -13.53
CA LEU A 133 26.13 -24.20 -14.54
C LEU A 133 26.45 -23.02 -15.46
N VAL A 134 25.59 -21.99 -15.50
CA VAL A 134 25.68 -20.87 -16.43
C VAL A 134 26.02 -19.56 -15.71
N TYR A 135 25.43 -19.33 -14.55
CA TYR A 135 25.55 -18.08 -13.79
C TYR A 135 26.34 -18.29 -12.52
N SER A 136 27.19 -17.33 -12.18
CA SER A 136 28.01 -17.34 -10.96
C SER A 136 27.23 -16.96 -9.71
N SER A 137 26.10 -16.26 -9.89
CA SER A 137 25.26 -15.75 -8.81
C SER A 137 23.80 -15.59 -9.24
N PHE A 138 22.92 -15.50 -8.23
CA PHE A 138 21.50 -15.26 -8.42
C PHE A 138 21.23 -13.85 -9.01
N SER A 139 21.96 -12.84 -8.54
CA SER A 139 21.88 -11.47 -9.06
C SER A 139 22.34 -11.36 -10.52
N GLU A 140 23.38 -12.11 -10.91
CA GLU A 140 23.81 -12.19 -12.30
C GLU A 140 22.72 -12.74 -13.21
N ALA A 141 22.08 -13.84 -12.84
CA ALA A 141 21.02 -14.44 -13.63
C ALA A 141 19.84 -13.45 -13.84
N GLN A 142 19.45 -12.75 -12.78
CA GLN A 142 18.39 -11.72 -12.86
C GLN A 142 18.81 -10.52 -13.70
N ALA A 143 20.04 -10.05 -13.56
CA ALA A 143 20.56 -8.93 -14.36
C ALA A 143 20.61 -9.29 -15.84
N VAL A 144 21.08 -10.50 -16.19
CA VAL A 144 21.20 -10.93 -17.59
C VAL A 144 19.86 -11.00 -18.28
N ILE A 145 18.86 -11.67 -17.66
CA ILE A 145 17.53 -11.76 -18.28
C ILE A 145 16.84 -10.40 -18.39
N THR A 146 17.01 -9.54 -17.38
CA THR A 146 16.42 -8.20 -17.38
C THR A 146 17.08 -7.28 -18.42
N ASN A 147 18.40 -7.32 -18.55
CA ASN A 147 19.12 -6.56 -19.59
C ASN A 147 18.71 -7.03 -21.00
N ARG A 148 18.63 -8.35 -21.20
CA ARG A 148 18.18 -8.93 -22.46
C ARG A 148 16.77 -8.47 -22.81
N LEU A 149 15.87 -8.39 -21.82
CA LEU A 149 14.53 -7.87 -22.01
C LEU A 149 14.53 -6.38 -22.36
N PHE A 150 15.36 -5.58 -21.70
CA PHE A 150 15.54 -4.15 -21.98
C PHE A 150 16.05 -3.92 -23.41
N GLU A 151 17.03 -4.69 -23.87
CA GLU A 151 17.55 -4.61 -25.23
C GLU A 151 16.53 -5.00 -26.28
N TYR A 152 15.69 -6.01 -25.98
CA TYR A 152 14.64 -6.48 -26.89
C TYR A 152 13.51 -5.44 -27.07
N PHE A 153 13.13 -4.75 -25.99
CA PHE A 153 12.08 -3.73 -26.00
C PHE A 153 12.66 -2.32 -25.84
N SER A 154 13.63 -1.95 -26.67
CA SER A 154 14.43 -0.71 -26.56
C SER A 154 13.61 0.59 -26.55
N ASP A 155 12.39 0.59 -27.07
CA ASP A 155 11.49 1.75 -27.09
C ASP A 155 10.59 1.84 -25.85
N SER A 156 10.73 0.90 -24.90
CA SER A 156 9.89 0.76 -23.71
C SER A 156 10.67 1.14 -22.46
N LYS A 157 9.96 1.71 -21.46
CA LYS A 157 10.51 1.84 -20.12
C LYS A 157 10.39 0.49 -19.41
N LEU A 158 11.50 -0.01 -18.89
CA LEU A 158 11.54 -1.23 -18.10
C LEU A 158 11.89 -0.91 -16.65
N LEU A 159 11.11 -1.48 -15.73
CA LEU A 159 11.32 -1.42 -14.28
C LEU A 159 11.69 -2.82 -13.77
N PHE A 160 12.49 -2.86 -12.72
CA PHE A 160 12.97 -4.10 -12.12
C PHE A 160 12.72 -4.09 -10.61
N CYS A 161 12.08 -5.14 -10.10
CA CYS A 161 11.96 -5.36 -8.66
C CYS A 161 12.91 -6.47 -8.24
N PRO A 162 13.91 -6.18 -7.38
CA PRO A 162 14.86 -7.18 -6.91
C PRO A 162 14.22 -8.14 -5.89
N THR A 163 14.90 -9.27 -5.63
CA THR A 163 14.52 -10.19 -4.55
C THR A 163 14.86 -9.61 -3.17
N VAL A 164 15.94 -8.85 -3.08
CA VAL A 164 16.29 -8.06 -1.89
C VAL A 164 15.82 -6.63 -2.14
N TYR A 165 14.64 -6.28 -1.63
CA TYR A 165 13.98 -5.01 -1.95
C TYR A 165 13.81 -4.05 -0.75
N CYS A 166 14.39 -4.38 0.43
CA CYS A 166 14.47 -3.49 1.59
C CYS A 166 15.75 -3.72 2.40
N VAL A 167 16.07 -2.76 3.29
CA VAL A 167 17.27 -2.84 4.15
C VAL A 167 17.27 -4.10 5.02
N GLN A 168 16.12 -4.46 5.60
CA GLN A 168 16.00 -5.64 6.44
C GLN A 168 16.36 -6.92 5.70
N MET A 169 15.98 -7.05 4.42
CA MET A 169 16.33 -8.21 3.58
C MET A 169 17.81 -8.19 3.15
N ALA A 170 18.49 -7.04 3.22
CA ALA A 170 19.92 -6.90 3.03
C ALA A 170 20.71 -7.12 4.33
N ASP A 171 20.15 -7.82 5.31
CA ASP A 171 20.74 -8.06 6.63
C ASP A 171 21.13 -6.77 7.38
N ASN A 172 20.43 -5.67 7.09
CA ASN A 172 20.70 -4.31 7.57
C ASN A 172 22.09 -3.77 7.17
N ASP A 173 22.65 -4.28 6.10
CA ASP A 173 23.95 -3.86 5.55
C ASP A 173 23.87 -3.71 4.01
N VAL A 174 23.22 -2.66 3.56
CA VAL A 174 23.08 -2.37 2.12
C VAL A 174 24.45 -2.21 1.43
N PRO A 175 25.43 -1.45 2.00
CA PRO A 175 26.76 -1.36 1.41
C PRO A 175 27.55 -2.66 1.41
N GLY A 176 27.30 -3.58 2.31
CA GLY A 176 27.94 -4.90 2.38
C GLY A 176 27.28 -5.96 1.50
N ASN A 177 26.02 -5.75 1.11
CA ASN A 177 25.21 -6.77 0.45
C ASN A 177 25.73 -7.12 -0.98
N PRO A 178 26.18 -8.35 -1.24
CA PRO A 178 26.78 -8.73 -2.52
C PRO A 178 25.75 -8.75 -3.66
N TYR A 179 24.49 -9.11 -3.39
CA TYR A 179 23.44 -9.18 -4.39
C TYR A 179 23.13 -7.76 -4.95
N LEU A 180 22.98 -6.77 -4.08
CA LEU A 180 22.70 -5.38 -4.48
C LEU A 180 23.91 -4.75 -5.21
N LYS A 181 25.13 -5.01 -4.75
CA LYS A 181 26.35 -4.54 -5.44
C LYS A 181 26.43 -5.07 -6.86
N GLU A 182 26.23 -6.36 -7.04
CA GLU A 182 26.33 -6.98 -8.36
C GLU A 182 25.23 -6.46 -9.30
N LEU A 183 24.00 -6.28 -8.81
CA LEU A 183 22.93 -5.64 -9.58
C LEU A 183 23.30 -4.19 -9.98
N GLY A 184 23.89 -3.42 -9.06
CA GLY A 184 24.37 -2.06 -9.35
C GLY A 184 25.45 -2.01 -10.42
N GLU A 185 26.23 -3.08 -10.60
CA GLU A 185 27.29 -3.22 -11.60
C GLU A 185 26.79 -3.76 -12.93
N LYS A 186 25.89 -4.75 -12.91
CA LYS A 186 25.50 -5.51 -14.10
C LYS A 186 24.19 -5.07 -14.73
N LEU A 187 23.26 -4.50 -13.98
CA LEU A 187 21.96 -4.08 -14.52
C LEU A 187 22.11 -2.80 -15.33
N HIS A 188 21.53 -2.74 -16.54
CA HIS A 188 21.60 -1.58 -17.41
C HIS A 188 21.13 -0.30 -16.69
N PRO A 189 21.85 0.83 -16.78
CA PRO A 189 21.59 2.02 -15.97
C PRO A 189 20.23 2.69 -16.19
N GLU A 190 19.59 2.50 -17.34
CA GLU A 190 18.28 3.05 -17.67
C GLU A 190 17.11 2.19 -17.15
N ILE A 191 17.37 0.99 -16.64
CA ILE A 191 16.34 0.16 -16.00
C ILE A 191 16.01 0.74 -14.63
N GLY A 192 14.73 1.10 -14.40
CA GLY A 192 14.27 1.59 -13.11
C GLY A 192 14.34 0.50 -12.05
N PHE A 193 14.63 0.87 -10.80
CA PHE A 193 14.89 -0.07 -9.71
C PHE A 193 13.94 0.19 -8.55
N PHE A 194 13.14 -0.82 -8.16
CA PHE A 194 12.22 -0.71 -7.04
C PHE A 194 12.88 -0.93 -5.68
N TRP A 195 12.38 -0.22 -4.69
CA TRP A 195 12.79 -0.33 -3.28
C TRP A 195 11.67 0.04 -2.34
N THR A 196 11.52 -0.66 -1.20
CA THR A 196 10.46 -0.39 -0.23
C THR A 196 10.92 0.42 0.99
N GLY A 197 12.22 0.66 1.13
CA GLY A 197 12.81 1.40 2.25
C GLY A 197 13.48 0.50 3.29
N PRO A 198 13.52 0.91 4.56
CA PRO A 198 14.09 0.09 5.65
C PRO A 198 13.46 -1.28 5.80
N GLU A 199 12.16 -1.38 5.67
CA GLU A 199 11.36 -2.59 5.86
C GLU A 199 10.46 -2.85 4.64
N VAL A 200 9.79 -4.01 4.61
CA VAL A 200 8.75 -4.29 3.61
C VAL A 200 7.64 -3.24 3.70
N VAL A 201 7.18 -2.94 4.92
CA VAL A 201 6.25 -1.85 5.24
C VAL A 201 6.99 -0.80 6.05
N SER A 202 7.60 0.16 5.37
CA SER A 202 8.40 1.21 6.01
C SER A 202 7.54 2.32 6.57
N LYS A 203 7.59 2.53 7.89
CA LYS A 203 6.90 3.66 8.56
C LYS A 203 7.52 5.00 8.21
N ASP A 204 8.84 5.04 8.17
CA ASP A 204 9.65 6.20 7.81
C ASP A 204 10.74 5.79 6.82
N ILE A 205 11.05 6.68 5.88
CA ILE A 205 12.15 6.52 4.92
C ILE A 205 12.97 7.80 4.95
N SER A 206 14.23 7.70 5.37
CA SER A 206 15.12 8.86 5.43
C SER A 206 15.86 9.10 4.11
N VAL A 207 16.32 10.33 3.92
CA VAL A 207 17.14 10.71 2.76
C VAL A 207 18.45 9.92 2.76
N GLU A 208 19.07 9.78 3.92
CA GLU A 208 20.35 9.08 4.09
C GLU A 208 20.26 7.61 3.68
N SER A 209 19.18 6.92 4.05
CA SER A 209 18.98 5.51 3.69
C SER A 209 18.86 5.31 2.17
N ILE A 210 18.25 6.25 1.46
CA ILE A 210 18.15 6.19 -0.01
C ILE A 210 19.48 6.59 -0.68
N GLN A 211 20.19 7.55 -0.12
CA GLN A 211 21.53 7.91 -0.62
C GLN A 211 22.52 6.75 -0.47
N GLU A 212 22.46 6.02 0.65
CA GLU A 212 23.25 4.80 0.86
C GLU A 212 22.91 3.75 -0.22
N LEU A 213 21.64 3.45 -0.45
CA LEU A 213 21.19 2.52 -1.49
C LEU A 213 21.70 2.98 -2.87
N ARG A 214 21.51 4.27 -3.23
CA ARG A 214 21.96 4.84 -4.50
C ARG A 214 23.45 4.61 -4.75
N SER A 215 24.28 4.73 -3.72
CA SER A 215 25.71 4.50 -3.82
C SER A 215 26.04 3.07 -4.27
N VAL A 216 25.20 2.10 -3.91
CA VAL A 216 25.34 0.68 -4.22
C VAL A 216 24.75 0.34 -5.58
N ILE A 217 23.48 0.69 -5.82
CA ILE A 217 22.77 0.34 -7.07
C ILE A 217 23.10 1.29 -8.24
N LYS A 218 23.84 2.39 -8.00
CA LYS A 218 24.33 3.38 -8.97
C LYS A 218 23.24 4.09 -9.79
N ARG A 219 22.02 4.21 -9.21
CA ARG A 219 20.87 4.90 -9.79
C ARG A 219 19.92 5.37 -8.70
N LYS A 220 19.01 6.30 -9.03
CA LYS A 220 17.92 6.65 -8.15
C LYS A 220 16.89 5.50 -8.14
N PRO A 221 16.41 5.05 -6.96
CA PRO A 221 15.34 4.06 -6.93
C PRO A 221 13.98 4.70 -7.19
N ILE A 222 13.01 3.84 -7.51
CA ILE A 222 11.58 4.14 -7.47
C ILE A 222 11.05 3.48 -6.19
N LEU A 223 10.34 4.23 -5.35
CA LEU A 223 9.71 3.61 -4.19
C LEU A 223 8.51 2.76 -4.63
N TRP A 224 8.55 1.49 -4.27
CA TRP A 224 7.38 0.66 -4.09
C TRP A 224 6.91 0.88 -2.66
N ASP A 225 6.04 1.86 -2.46
CA ASP A 225 5.72 2.34 -1.12
C ASP A 225 4.54 1.60 -0.50
N ASN A 226 4.83 0.74 0.47
CA ASN A 226 3.87 -0.08 1.18
C ASN A 226 3.26 0.60 2.42
N LEU A 227 3.38 1.93 2.56
CA LEU A 227 2.86 2.63 3.75
C LEU A 227 1.41 2.29 4.08
N HIS A 228 0.57 2.13 3.07
CA HIS A 228 -0.85 1.84 3.25
C HIS A 228 -1.25 0.41 2.82
N ALA A 229 -0.28 -0.44 2.48
CA ALA A 229 -0.55 -1.84 2.18
C ALA A 229 -1.05 -2.59 3.41
N ASN A 230 -2.10 -3.41 3.24
CA ASN A 230 -2.72 -4.15 4.33
C ASN A 230 -3.01 -5.63 4.00
N ASP A 231 -2.49 -6.13 2.90
CA ASP A 231 -2.67 -7.51 2.44
C ASP A 231 -2.11 -8.56 3.42
N TYR A 232 -1.15 -8.19 4.25
CA TYR A 232 -0.63 -9.01 5.34
C TYR A 232 -1.58 -9.14 6.54
N ASP A 233 -2.55 -8.22 6.68
CA ASP A 233 -3.65 -8.26 7.65
C ASP A 233 -4.86 -7.48 7.12
N ILE A 234 -5.69 -8.10 6.30
CA ILE A 234 -6.86 -7.50 5.64
C ILE A 234 -7.94 -7.00 6.60
N ARG A 235 -7.84 -7.30 7.89
CA ARG A 235 -8.69 -6.76 8.95
C ARG A 235 -8.26 -5.36 9.39
N GLN A 236 -7.07 -4.90 9.00
CA GLN A 236 -6.63 -3.52 9.13
C GLN A 236 -6.98 -2.74 7.86
N ILE A 237 -7.23 -1.46 8.02
CA ILE A 237 -7.25 -0.48 6.94
C ILE A 237 -6.41 0.73 7.36
N PHE A 238 -5.86 1.44 6.39
CA PHE A 238 -5.09 2.65 6.63
C PHE A 238 -5.69 3.79 5.80
N PHE A 239 -6.34 4.72 6.49
CA PHE A 239 -7.07 5.82 5.85
C PHE A 239 -6.41 7.19 6.09
N GLY A 240 -5.31 7.22 6.83
CA GLY A 240 -4.54 8.43 7.09
C GLY A 240 -3.73 8.92 5.90
N PRO A 241 -2.99 10.02 6.06
CA PRO A 241 -2.26 10.64 4.98
C PRO A 241 -0.99 9.88 4.58
N TYR A 242 -0.44 10.23 3.42
CA TYR A 242 0.93 9.90 3.06
C TYR A 242 1.88 10.67 3.97
N LEU A 243 2.75 9.96 4.69
CA LEU A 243 3.60 10.55 5.73
C LEU A 243 4.89 9.73 5.95
N GLY A 244 5.82 10.29 6.76
CA GLY A 244 7.08 9.61 7.10
C GLY A 244 8.14 9.67 5.98
N ARG A 245 7.93 10.55 4.99
CA ARG A 245 8.85 10.81 3.88
C ARG A 245 9.10 12.31 3.84
N PRO A 246 10.33 12.78 4.15
CA PRO A 246 10.67 14.19 4.04
C PRO A 246 10.63 14.65 2.57
N LEU A 247 10.35 15.92 2.31
CA LEU A 247 10.23 16.45 0.94
C LEU A 247 11.52 16.29 0.13
N GLU A 248 12.65 16.41 0.79
CA GLU A 248 13.99 16.24 0.19
C GLU A 248 14.20 14.86 -0.40
N LEU A 249 13.45 13.86 0.07
CA LEU A 249 13.51 12.50 -0.43
C LEU A 249 13.20 12.41 -1.93
N LYS A 250 12.31 13.28 -2.43
CA LYS A 250 11.97 13.35 -3.87
C LYS A 250 13.20 13.59 -4.75
N ASN A 251 14.20 14.29 -4.25
CA ASN A 251 15.44 14.56 -4.99
C ASN A 251 16.32 13.33 -5.16
N GLU A 252 16.10 12.31 -4.36
CA GLU A 252 16.87 11.06 -4.34
C GLU A 252 16.17 9.90 -5.09
N LEU A 253 14.96 10.14 -5.62
CA LEU A 253 14.11 9.16 -6.25
C LEU A 253 13.86 9.49 -7.73
N ASP A 254 13.52 8.45 -8.52
CA ASP A 254 12.96 8.58 -9.87
C ASP A 254 11.44 8.40 -9.87
N GLY A 255 10.85 8.02 -8.74
CA GLY A 255 9.41 7.91 -8.60
C GLY A 255 8.94 7.34 -7.28
N ILE A 256 7.61 7.42 -7.08
CA ILE A 256 6.86 6.82 -5.96
C ILE A 256 5.61 6.17 -6.51
N LEU A 257 5.49 4.85 -6.35
CA LEU A 257 4.28 4.10 -6.61
C LEU A 257 3.76 3.54 -5.28
N SER A 258 2.64 4.07 -4.82
CA SER A 258 2.00 3.59 -3.59
C SER A 258 1.30 2.26 -3.83
N ASN A 259 1.69 1.22 -3.07
CA ASN A 259 0.94 -0.03 -2.95
C ASN A 259 -0.11 0.16 -1.86
N PRO A 260 -1.40 0.24 -2.21
CA PRO A 260 -2.44 0.73 -1.31
C PRO A 260 -3.14 -0.39 -0.54
N ASN A 261 -4.20 -0.03 0.21
CA ASN A 261 -5.09 -1.02 0.82
C ASN A 261 -5.77 -1.90 -0.24
N CYS A 262 -6.06 -3.16 0.12
CA CYS A 262 -6.91 -4.04 -0.68
C CYS A 262 -8.33 -3.46 -0.86
N GLN A 263 -8.84 -2.76 0.17
CA GLN A 263 -10.12 -2.07 0.15
C GLN A 263 -10.02 -0.79 -0.68
N PHE A 264 -10.72 -0.76 -1.80
CA PHE A 264 -10.60 0.30 -2.79
C PHE A 264 -10.88 1.70 -2.23
N TRP A 265 -12.00 1.87 -1.52
CA TRP A 265 -12.45 3.17 -1.04
C TRP A 265 -11.60 3.74 0.09
N ALA A 266 -10.83 2.89 0.79
CA ALA A 266 -9.87 3.32 1.81
C ALA A 266 -8.66 4.06 1.22
N ASN A 267 -8.47 4.04 -0.11
CA ASN A 267 -7.29 4.59 -0.75
C ASN A 267 -7.42 6.04 -1.21
N TYR A 268 -8.59 6.65 -1.04
CA TYR A 268 -8.79 8.05 -1.46
C TYR A 268 -7.81 9.00 -0.74
N ASN A 269 -7.86 9.06 0.59
CA ASN A 269 -6.98 9.93 1.38
C ASN A 269 -5.48 9.59 1.20
N PRO A 270 -5.05 8.32 1.30
CA PRO A 270 -3.67 7.94 1.03
C PRO A 270 -3.12 8.47 -0.30
N LEU A 271 -3.86 8.26 -1.40
CA LEU A 271 -3.40 8.63 -2.73
C LEU A 271 -3.54 10.12 -3.02
N GLN A 272 -4.61 10.77 -2.55
CA GLN A 272 -4.75 12.22 -2.71
C GLN A 272 -3.67 12.98 -1.94
N THR A 273 -3.37 12.54 -0.73
CA THR A 273 -2.29 13.17 0.06
C THR A 273 -0.89 12.87 -0.49
N LEU A 274 -0.70 11.74 -1.18
CA LEU A 274 0.52 11.49 -1.97
C LEU A 274 0.63 12.49 -3.13
N SER A 275 -0.48 12.81 -3.82
CA SER A 275 -0.49 13.85 -4.86
C SER A 275 -0.09 15.21 -4.28
N GLN A 276 -0.65 15.60 -3.14
CA GLN A 276 -0.31 16.85 -2.46
C GLN A 276 1.17 16.87 -2.01
N TYR A 277 1.69 15.76 -1.47
CA TYR A 277 3.13 15.60 -1.18
C TYR A 277 3.97 15.79 -2.43
N GLN A 278 3.56 15.21 -3.56
CA GLN A 278 4.33 15.27 -4.80
C GLN A 278 4.48 16.69 -5.35
N ILE A 279 3.46 17.52 -5.23
CA ILE A 279 3.49 18.92 -5.71
C ILE A 279 4.05 19.89 -4.67
N ALA A 280 4.12 19.53 -3.39
CA ALA A 280 4.67 20.39 -2.34
C ALA A 280 6.17 20.67 -2.59
N GLU A 281 6.58 21.97 -2.51
CA GLU A 281 7.96 22.37 -2.74
C GLU A 281 8.73 22.64 -1.43
N THR A 282 8.10 23.33 -0.50
CA THR A 282 8.77 23.81 0.75
C THR A 282 8.09 23.36 2.02
N ASP A 283 6.76 23.30 2.04
CA ASP A 283 5.98 23.03 3.23
C ASP A 283 5.10 21.81 3.00
N TRP A 284 5.25 20.80 3.85
CA TRP A 284 4.42 19.60 3.83
C TRP A 284 3.88 19.31 5.23
N ASP A 285 2.57 19.47 5.38
CA ASP A 285 1.84 19.07 6.59
C ASP A 285 0.87 17.93 6.27
N PRO A 286 1.25 16.67 6.55
CA PRO A 286 0.39 15.53 6.28
C PRO A 286 -0.93 15.58 7.04
N ARG A 287 -0.98 16.22 8.23
CA ARG A 287 -2.21 16.35 9.01
C ARG A 287 -3.19 17.31 8.36
N GLN A 288 -2.72 18.44 7.84
CA GLN A 288 -3.58 19.36 7.12
C GLN A 288 -4.07 18.76 5.79
N ALA A 289 -3.15 18.14 5.04
CA ALA A 289 -3.48 17.42 3.81
C ALA A 289 -4.57 16.35 4.03
N TYR A 290 -4.47 15.58 5.12
CA TYR A 290 -5.48 14.61 5.51
C TYR A 290 -6.84 15.24 5.80
N LYS A 291 -6.89 16.36 6.51
CA LYS A 291 -8.14 17.07 6.81
C LYS A 291 -8.84 17.53 5.54
N ASP A 292 -8.09 18.12 4.63
CA ASP A 292 -8.62 18.65 3.37
C ASP A 292 -9.13 17.52 2.47
N SER A 293 -8.34 16.45 2.31
CA SER A 293 -8.70 15.26 1.55
C SER A 293 -9.94 14.57 2.12
N SER A 294 -10.05 14.45 3.44
CA SER A 294 -11.17 13.80 4.09
C SER A 294 -12.51 14.50 3.83
N ILE A 295 -12.51 15.85 3.76
CA ILE A 295 -13.68 16.63 3.42
C ILE A 295 -14.15 16.33 1.99
N GLU A 296 -13.22 16.24 1.05
CA GLU A 296 -13.53 15.92 -0.34
C GLU A 296 -14.05 14.50 -0.51
N TRP A 297 -13.55 13.55 0.30
CA TRP A 297 -13.98 12.15 0.25
C TRP A 297 -15.46 11.95 0.61
N ILE A 298 -16.05 12.84 1.43
CA ILE A 298 -17.46 12.77 1.88
C ILE A 298 -18.43 12.64 0.69
N GLN A 299 -18.14 13.23 -0.45
CA GLN A 299 -18.98 13.16 -1.66
C GLN A 299 -19.30 11.71 -2.10
N TYR A 300 -18.45 10.75 -1.78
CA TYR A 300 -18.62 9.36 -2.21
C TYR A 300 -19.60 8.54 -1.34
N PHE A 301 -20.09 9.10 -0.25
CA PHE A 301 -21.14 8.48 0.56
C PHE A 301 -22.52 8.49 -0.10
N GLY A 302 -22.77 9.42 -1.02
CA GLY A 302 -24.06 9.59 -1.69
C GLY A 302 -25.08 10.34 -0.84
N ASN A 303 -25.82 9.72 0.08
CA ASN A 303 -26.87 10.37 0.87
C ASN A 303 -26.45 10.72 2.31
N GLY A 304 -25.18 10.69 2.64
CA GLY A 304 -24.77 10.78 4.03
C GLY A 304 -24.61 12.23 4.51
N ASP A 305 -25.33 12.62 5.55
CA ASP A 305 -25.00 13.77 6.39
C ASP A 305 -23.78 13.48 7.27
N ILE A 306 -22.71 12.95 6.69
CA ILE A 306 -21.48 12.66 7.42
C ILE A 306 -20.80 14.00 7.75
N SER A 307 -20.45 14.19 9.02
CA SER A 307 -19.76 15.37 9.48
C SER A 307 -18.24 15.26 9.32
N ASN A 308 -17.56 16.40 9.30
CA ASN A 308 -16.10 16.43 9.30
C ASN A 308 -15.52 15.72 10.55
N GLU A 309 -16.17 15.81 11.70
CA GLU A 309 -15.76 15.14 12.93
C GLU A 309 -15.83 13.62 12.80
N GLU A 310 -16.90 13.09 12.21
CA GLU A 310 -17.05 11.65 11.95
C GLU A 310 -15.98 11.10 11.01
N ILE A 311 -15.65 11.84 9.95
CA ILE A 311 -14.58 11.46 9.03
C ILE A 311 -13.21 11.56 9.69
N GLN A 312 -12.96 12.59 10.49
CA GLN A 312 -11.72 12.73 11.26
C GLN A 312 -11.57 11.57 12.25
N LEU A 313 -12.65 11.18 12.95
CA LEU A 313 -12.63 10.00 13.83
C LEU A 313 -12.24 8.74 13.06
N LEU A 314 -12.87 8.49 11.90
CA LEU A 314 -12.57 7.33 11.06
C LEU A 314 -11.08 7.26 10.71
N GLY A 315 -10.53 8.33 10.17
CA GLY A 315 -9.13 8.36 9.77
C GLY A 315 -8.15 8.37 10.95
N ASP A 316 -8.51 8.98 12.07
CA ASP A 316 -7.66 9.00 13.26
C ASP A 316 -7.57 7.63 13.96
N CYS A 317 -8.65 6.82 13.85
CA CYS A 317 -8.64 5.44 14.34
C CYS A 317 -7.87 4.49 13.42
N PHE A 318 -7.91 4.74 12.10
CA PHE A 318 -7.28 3.92 11.07
C PHE A 318 -6.22 4.71 10.28
N TYR A 319 -5.27 5.31 11.01
CA TYR A 319 -4.40 6.35 10.46
C TYR A 319 -3.29 5.80 9.57
N ALA A 320 -2.33 5.10 10.14
CA ALA A 320 -1.20 4.51 9.42
C ALA A 320 -0.58 3.36 10.25
N PRO A 321 0.25 2.48 9.65
CA PRO A 321 0.90 1.40 10.39
C PRO A 321 1.64 1.87 11.62
N GLY A 322 1.21 1.39 12.80
CA GLY A 322 1.79 1.74 14.10
C GLY A 322 1.65 3.21 14.50
N ARG A 323 0.68 3.92 13.91
CA ARG A 323 0.36 5.32 14.24
C ARG A 323 -1.15 5.51 14.30
N MET A 324 -1.59 6.33 15.24
CA MET A 324 -2.96 6.82 15.36
C MET A 324 -2.98 8.33 15.19
N GLY A 325 -4.09 8.86 14.70
CA GLY A 325 -4.34 10.30 14.76
C GLY A 325 -4.74 10.76 16.17
N ASP A 326 -5.02 12.05 16.29
CA ASP A 326 -5.25 12.68 17.60
C ASP A 326 -6.43 12.07 18.36
N MET A 327 -7.58 11.88 17.70
CA MET A 327 -8.78 11.31 18.35
C MET A 327 -8.55 9.86 18.75
N GLY A 328 -7.91 9.04 17.89
CA GLY A 328 -7.55 7.67 18.21
C GLY A 328 -6.62 7.57 19.41
N SER A 329 -5.61 8.42 19.48
CA SER A 329 -4.67 8.48 20.62
C SER A 329 -5.35 8.92 21.91
N GLN A 330 -6.20 9.94 21.84
CA GLN A 330 -6.93 10.45 23.02
C GLN A 330 -7.87 9.42 23.59
N ILE A 331 -8.56 8.64 22.76
CA ILE A 331 -9.48 7.61 23.27
C ILE A 331 -8.74 6.47 23.95
N VAL A 332 -7.62 6.00 23.40
CA VAL A 332 -6.79 4.95 24.00
C VAL A 332 -6.28 5.41 25.39
N VAL A 333 -5.77 6.64 25.48
CA VAL A 333 -5.32 7.22 26.76
C VAL A 333 -6.47 7.33 27.76
N SER A 334 -7.67 7.74 27.30
CA SER A 334 -8.84 7.88 28.19
C SER A 334 -9.33 6.53 28.68
N ILE A 335 -9.41 5.51 27.84
CA ILE A 335 -9.77 4.14 28.26
C ILE A 335 -8.75 3.61 29.27
N GLN A 336 -7.45 3.79 28.99
CA GLN A 336 -6.40 3.35 29.91
C GLN A 336 -6.50 4.04 31.28
N PHE A 337 -6.80 5.34 31.30
CA PHE A 337 -7.01 6.06 32.54
C PHE A 337 -8.23 5.52 33.32
N ILE A 338 -9.38 5.38 32.66
CA ILE A 338 -10.63 4.87 33.22
C ILE A 338 -10.42 3.49 33.85
N MET A 339 -9.70 2.59 33.17
CA MET A 339 -9.45 1.24 33.66
C MET A 339 -8.56 1.19 34.89
N ASN A 340 -7.63 2.14 35.06
CA ASN A 340 -6.63 2.14 36.14
C ASN A 340 -7.02 3.01 37.36
N HIS A 341 -8.10 3.81 37.30
CA HIS A 341 -8.47 4.75 38.37
C HIS A 341 -9.91 4.50 38.87
N PRO A 342 -10.24 4.92 40.09
CA PRO A 342 -11.58 4.79 40.61
C PRO A 342 -12.57 5.77 39.94
N PRO A 343 -13.88 5.45 39.91
CA PRO A 343 -14.88 6.23 39.16
C PRO A 343 -14.96 7.72 39.48
N GLU A 344 -14.63 8.12 40.69
CA GLU A 344 -14.61 9.51 41.15
C GLU A 344 -13.53 10.37 40.47
N GLU A 345 -12.53 9.75 39.85
CA GLU A 345 -11.42 10.43 39.14
C GLU A 345 -11.65 10.51 37.62
N TRP A 346 -12.65 9.86 37.05
CA TRP A 346 -12.79 9.69 35.61
C TRP A 346 -13.16 10.95 34.83
N ALA A 347 -13.98 11.83 35.41
CA ALA A 347 -14.51 13.10 34.86
C ALA A 347 -14.22 13.36 33.36
N SER A 348 -13.11 14.07 33.06
CA SER A 348 -12.76 14.46 31.68
C SER A 348 -12.49 13.28 30.73
N HIS A 349 -11.95 12.16 31.24
CA HIS A 349 -11.70 10.98 30.44
C HIS A 349 -12.99 10.26 30.08
N LEU A 350 -13.97 10.27 30.99
CA LEU A 350 -15.31 9.72 30.73
C LEU A 350 -16.06 10.57 29.71
N ASP A 351 -15.94 11.90 29.79
CA ASP A 351 -16.55 12.82 28.80
C ASP A 351 -15.95 12.58 27.40
N THR A 352 -14.61 12.43 27.30
CA THR A 352 -13.91 12.09 26.04
C THR A 352 -14.41 10.75 25.49
N PHE A 353 -14.51 9.72 26.34
CA PHE A 353 -15.02 8.40 25.95
C PHE A 353 -16.46 8.46 25.44
N LYS A 354 -17.36 9.14 26.16
CA LYS A 354 -18.77 9.27 25.76
C LYS A 354 -18.95 10.07 24.48
N SER A 355 -18.16 11.11 24.25
CA SER A 355 -18.17 11.85 22.99
C SER A 355 -17.71 10.98 21.82
N PHE A 356 -16.62 10.22 22.00
CA PHE A 356 -16.13 9.26 21.01
C PHE A 356 -17.18 8.21 20.68
N GLU A 357 -17.78 7.57 21.70
CA GLU A 357 -18.82 6.54 21.55
C GLU A 357 -20.03 7.08 20.75
N ALA A 358 -20.48 8.29 21.05
CA ALA A 358 -21.60 8.93 20.37
C ALA A 358 -21.26 9.21 18.88
N THR A 359 -20.08 9.75 18.61
CA THR A 359 -19.61 10.05 17.24
C THR A 359 -19.44 8.75 16.43
N LEU A 360 -18.86 7.71 17.03
CA LEU A 360 -18.68 6.40 16.40
C LEU A 360 -20.04 5.74 16.05
N ASN A 361 -21.01 5.77 16.99
CA ASN A 361 -22.35 5.23 16.75
C ASN A 361 -23.09 6.01 15.65
N SER A 362 -22.94 7.34 15.62
CA SER A 362 -23.49 8.18 14.54
C SER A 362 -22.88 7.83 13.20
N LEU A 363 -21.55 7.73 13.12
CA LEU A 363 -20.84 7.32 11.92
C LEU A 363 -21.30 5.95 11.41
N CYS A 364 -21.37 4.93 12.28
CA CYS A 364 -21.87 3.61 11.90
C CYS A 364 -23.29 3.66 11.33
N SER A 365 -24.19 4.42 11.94
CA SER A 365 -25.57 4.58 11.48
C SER A 365 -25.64 5.23 10.09
N LYS A 366 -24.82 6.26 9.85
CA LYS A 366 -24.75 6.96 8.56
C LYS A 366 -24.08 6.10 7.48
N MET A 367 -23.04 5.33 7.87
CA MET A 367 -22.42 4.34 6.97
C MET A 367 -23.44 3.30 6.49
N MET A 368 -24.32 2.82 7.36
CA MET A 368 -25.41 1.89 6.97
C MET A 368 -26.37 2.51 5.97
N ALA A 369 -26.58 3.81 6.01
CA ALA A 369 -27.48 4.54 5.12
C ALA A 369 -26.84 4.95 3.79
N THR A 370 -25.52 4.78 3.61
CA THR A 370 -24.84 5.16 2.36
C THR A 370 -25.40 4.39 1.16
N THR A 371 -25.54 5.08 0.01
CA THR A 371 -25.88 4.45 -1.27
C THR A 371 -24.68 3.75 -1.90
N ASN A 372 -23.46 4.14 -1.55
CA ASN A 372 -22.24 3.47 -1.99
C ASN A 372 -21.98 2.23 -1.14
N ARG A 373 -22.56 1.10 -1.58
CA ARG A 373 -22.45 -0.17 -0.84
C ARG A 373 -21.05 -0.75 -0.80
N ASP A 374 -20.23 -0.51 -1.83
CA ASP A 374 -18.84 -0.95 -1.85
C ASP A 374 -18.02 -0.22 -0.79
N LEU A 375 -18.20 1.10 -0.68
CA LEU A 375 -17.57 1.89 0.38
C LEU A 375 -17.97 1.38 1.77
N LEU A 376 -19.26 1.09 1.99
CA LEU A 376 -19.67 0.50 3.27
C LEU A 376 -18.90 -0.80 3.55
N TYR A 377 -18.84 -1.71 2.58
CA TYR A 377 -18.23 -3.03 2.80
C TYR A 377 -16.70 -2.96 2.96
N ASP A 378 -16.05 -1.98 2.37
CA ASP A 378 -14.61 -1.75 2.57
C ASP A 378 -14.29 -1.36 4.03
N PHE A 379 -15.16 -0.56 4.67
CA PHE A 379 -14.97 -0.12 6.05
C PHE A 379 -15.75 -0.94 7.10
N TYR A 380 -16.68 -1.79 6.68
CA TYR A 380 -17.61 -2.46 7.57
C TYR A 380 -16.91 -3.21 8.71
N LEU A 381 -16.02 -4.14 8.38
CA LEU A 381 -15.42 -5.02 9.39
C LEU A 381 -14.64 -4.24 10.46
N PRO A 382 -13.62 -3.42 10.13
CA PRO A 382 -12.83 -2.72 11.14
C PRO A 382 -13.66 -1.71 11.96
N LEU A 383 -14.60 -1.02 11.31
CA LEU A 383 -15.41 -0.01 11.99
C LEU A 383 -16.41 -0.62 12.96
N TRP A 384 -17.09 -1.72 12.58
CA TRP A 384 -18.04 -2.42 13.47
C TRP A 384 -17.34 -3.12 14.62
N GLU A 385 -16.16 -3.69 14.40
CA GLU A 385 -15.35 -4.26 15.48
C GLU A 385 -14.91 -3.18 16.47
N LEU A 386 -14.55 -1.99 16.00
CA LEU A 386 -14.23 -0.85 16.89
C LEU A 386 -15.46 -0.43 17.71
N ARG A 387 -16.63 -0.42 17.09
CA ARG A 387 -17.89 -0.15 17.78
C ARG A 387 -18.20 -1.20 18.87
N GLU A 388 -18.04 -2.48 18.57
CA GLU A 388 -18.27 -3.57 19.55
C GLU A 388 -17.31 -3.50 20.73
N GLU A 389 -16.03 -3.19 20.48
CA GLU A 389 -15.04 -2.96 21.56
C GLU A 389 -15.40 -1.74 22.41
N THR A 390 -15.84 -0.66 21.78
CA THR A 390 -16.30 0.54 22.49
C THR A 390 -17.53 0.25 23.35
N GLU A 391 -18.51 -0.51 22.84
CA GLU A 391 -19.67 -0.93 23.60
C GLU A 391 -19.29 -1.83 24.79
N TYR A 392 -18.31 -2.71 24.63
CA TYR A 392 -17.79 -3.52 25.71
C TYR A 392 -17.19 -2.65 26.82
N VAL A 393 -16.38 -1.66 26.48
CA VAL A 393 -15.83 -0.69 27.45
C VAL A 393 -16.94 0.09 28.14
N SER A 394 -18.00 0.50 27.42
CA SER A 394 -19.16 1.21 27.98
C SER A 394 -19.87 0.37 29.03
N LYS A 395 -20.14 -0.91 28.76
CA LYS A 395 -20.74 -1.86 29.72
C LYS A 395 -19.88 -2.09 30.96
N TRP A 396 -18.53 -2.14 30.75
CA TRP A 396 -17.60 -2.24 31.88
C TRP A 396 -17.66 -0.99 32.77
N ILE A 397 -17.70 0.21 32.18
CA ILE A 397 -17.84 1.49 32.90
C ILE A 397 -19.14 1.50 33.72
N GLU A 398 -20.27 1.15 33.14
CA GLU A 398 -21.58 1.08 33.82
C GLU A 398 -21.56 0.10 34.99
N TRP A 399 -20.98 -1.08 34.78
CA TRP A 399 -20.84 -2.08 35.84
C TRP A 399 -19.98 -1.53 36.99
N LYS A 400 -18.85 -0.94 36.69
CA LYS A 400 -17.93 -0.38 37.70
C LYS A 400 -18.55 0.75 38.52
N GLN A 401 -19.32 1.63 37.87
CA GLN A 401 -20.06 2.70 38.52
C GLN A 401 -21.20 2.16 39.39
N SER A 402 -21.85 1.09 38.97
CA SER A 402 -22.99 0.51 39.72
C SER A 402 -22.56 -0.20 41.01
N GLY A 403 -21.32 -0.70 41.07
CA GLY A 403 -20.75 -1.49 42.16
C GLY A 403 -21.50 -2.80 42.43
N LYS A 404 -22.29 -3.32 41.46
CA LYS A 404 -23.16 -4.48 41.64
C LYS A 404 -22.84 -5.62 40.68
N GLY A 405 -22.80 -6.85 41.23
CA GLY A 405 -22.64 -8.08 40.44
C GLY A 405 -21.22 -8.33 39.93
N GLU A 406 -21.08 -9.38 39.12
CA GLU A 406 -19.83 -9.69 38.40
C GLU A 406 -19.92 -9.17 36.97
N PHE A 407 -18.82 -8.66 36.47
CA PHE A 407 -18.73 -8.31 35.05
C PHE A 407 -18.49 -9.58 34.25
N ILE A 408 -19.37 -9.83 33.29
CA ILE A 408 -19.24 -10.97 32.38
C ILE A 408 -18.47 -10.49 31.17
N SER A 409 -17.19 -10.91 31.06
CA SER A 409 -16.39 -10.64 29.89
C SER A 409 -16.87 -11.45 28.69
N SER A 410 -16.82 -10.88 27.52
CA SER A 410 -17.02 -11.60 26.25
C SER A 410 -15.66 -11.97 25.66
N GLU A 411 -15.56 -13.15 25.03
CA GLU A 411 -14.43 -13.49 24.22
C GLU A 411 -14.53 -12.74 22.89
N LEU A 412 -13.59 -11.82 22.66
CA LEU A 412 -13.48 -11.06 21.42
C LEU A 412 -12.36 -11.62 20.56
N VAL A 413 -12.48 -11.44 19.26
CA VAL A 413 -11.43 -11.91 18.33
C VAL A 413 -10.18 -11.06 18.51
N PRO A 414 -9.04 -11.65 18.94
CA PRO A 414 -7.83 -10.87 19.20
C PRO A 414 -7.28 -10.20 17.94
N ARG A 415 -6.80 -8.99 18.11
CA ARG A 415 -6.11 -8.19 17.10
C ARG A 415 -4.60 -8.22 17.34
N ARG A 416 -3.83 -7.87 16.32
CA ARG A 416 -2.36 -7.88 16.38
C ARG A 416 -1.75 -6.49 16.40
N GLN A 417 -2.50 -5.48 15.95
CA GLN A 417 -2.03 -4.09 15.83
C GLN A 417 -3.19 -3.10 15.68
N GLY A 418 -2.89 -1.81 15.80
CA GLY A 418 -3.84 -0.70 15.63
C GLY A 418 -4.70 -0.46 16.86
N ILE A 419 -5.64 0.49 16.74
CA ILE A 419 -6.47 0.94 17.87
C ILE A 419 -7.22 -0.19 18.57
N LEU A 420 -7.73 -1.16 17.80
CA LEU A 420 -8.43 -2.32 18.36
C LEU A 420 -7.52 -3.18 19.23
N TYR A 421 -6.27 -3.40 18.79
CA TYR A 421 -5.29 -4.10 19.60
C TYR A 421 -4.96 -3.36 20.90
N ASP A 422 -4.79 -2.04 20.83
CA ASP A 422 -4.46 -1.23 21.99
C ASP A 422 -5.60 -1.22 23.01
N ILE A 423 -6.85 -1.08 22.55
CA ILE A 423 -8.04 -1.17 23.41
C ILE A 423 -8.15 -2.57 24.05
N GLN A 424 -8.02 -3.64 23.27
CA GLN A 424 -8.07 -5.02 23.77
C GLN A 424 -7.00 -5.30 24.81
N ASN A 425 -5.77 -4.84 24.61
CA ASN A 425 -4.69 -5.00 25.59
C ASN A 425 -4.98 -4.27 26.92
N ILE A 426 -5.65 -3.12 26.85
CA ILE A 426 -6.04 -2.38 28.05
C ILE A 426 -7.16 -3.13 28.78
N VAL A 427 -8.17 -3.61 28.06
CA VAL A 427 -9.44 -4.12 28.63
C VAL A 427 -9.34 -5.57 29.08
N HIS A 428 -8.58 -6.41 28.39
CA HIS A 428 -8.50 -7.85 28.67
C HIS A 428 -7.32 -8.27 29.54
N ASN A 429 -6.44 -7.33 29.92
CA ASN A 429 -5.34 -7.58 30.86
C ASN A 429 -5.73 -7.28 32.34
N PHE A 430 -7.03 -7.13 32.64
CA PHE A 430 -7.56 -6.89 33.98
C PHE A 430 -8.36 -8.06 34.54
#